data_0ff560c28c29a17cc1e0cc2dd3329d23
#
_entry.id   0ff560c28c29a17cc1e0cc2dd3329d23
#
_cell.length_a   1.000
_cell.length_b   1.000
_cell.length_c   1.000
_cell.angle_alpha   90.00
_cell.angle_beta   90.00
_cell.angle_gamma   90.00
#
_symmetry.space_group_name_H-M   'P 1'
#
loop_
_entity.id
_entity.type
_entity.pdbx_description
1 polymer ?
#
loop_
_entity_poly.entity_id
_entity_poly.type
_entity_poly.pdbx_seq_one_letter_code
_entity_poly.pdbx_strand_id
1 'polypeptide(L)'
;MVTMKKIGNQIPTKSVVLPYTETQGIEAIEKYKPLFNEETDEFSDFVWVTPKTAPKFVNRNGVYCYFVMHGGKPVTLRFRYQYYADEWLFIESMIFNIDGENITIIPDMDTNCGDGGKIWEWCDEAVVGGNSVDEKFIAKIANAKSVKVKMNGSQYYDTRVLTAEQIKSIKDTYEYYKALGGKFTEI
;
A
#
# COMPACT_ATOMS: atom_id res chain seq x y z
N MET A 1 -64.59 -18.67 10.76
CA MET A 1 -63.79 -17.58 10.09
C MET A 1 -62.43 -17.51 10.75
N VAL A 2 -61.41 -18.07 10.14
CA VAL A 2 -60.05 -18.10 10.69
C VAL A 2 -59.24 -17.02 9.99
N THR A 3 -58.84 -16.01 10.76
CA THR A 3 -58.07 -14.86 10.24
C THR A 3 -56.59 -15.25 10.19
N MET A 4 -56.04 -15.42 8.98
CA MET A 4 -54.61 -15.63 8.81
C MET A 4 -53.88 -14.30 9.00
N LYS A 5 -52.98 -14.23 10.01
CA LYS A 5 -51.99 -13.16 10.15
C LYS A 5 -50.87 -13.40 9.16
N LYS A 6 -50.66 -12.49 8.23
CA LYS A 6 -49.45 -12.41 7.38
C LYS A 6 -48.26 -12.08 8.27
N ILE A 7 -47.33 -13.04 8.42
CA ILE A 7 -46.01 -12.79 8.98
C ILE A 7 -45.18 -12.23 7.85
N GLY A 8 -44.93 -10.93 7.90
CA GLY A 8 -43.98 -10.27 6.99
C GLY A 8 -42.56 -10.66 7.37
N ASN A 9 -41.92 -11.46 6.55
CA ASN A 9 -40.46 -11.66 6.61
C ASN A 9 -39.77 -10.36 6.26
N GLN A 10 -39.39 -9.57 7.26
CA GLN A 10 -38.37 -8.55 7.08
C GLN A 10 -37.05 -9.27 6.99
N ILE A 11 -36.49 -9.35 5.77
CA ILE A 11 -35.10 -9.68 5.55
C ILE A 11 -34.30 -8.55 6.18
N PRO A 12 -33.44 -8.79 7.17
CA PRO A 12 -32.58 -7.72 7.69
C PRO A 12 -31.64 -7.30 6.58
N THR A 13 -31.89 -6.17 5.98
CA THR A 13 -30.92 -5.48 5.13
C THR A 13 -29.72 -5.16 6.02
N LYS A 14 -28.66 -5.97 5.92
CA LYS A 14 -27.36 -5.61 6.47
C LYS A 14 -26.99 -4.28 5.80
N SER A 15 -27.18 -3.18 6.50
CA SER A 15 -26.60 -1.91 6.08
C SER A 15 -25.09 -2.11 6.05
N VAL A 16 -24.54 -2.13 4.86
CA VAL A 16 -23.08 -2.04 4.69
C VAL A 16 -22.74 -0.65 5.19
N VAL A 17 -22.19 -0.58 6.39
CA VAL A 17 -21.65 0.66 6.93
C VAL A 17 -20.43 0.96 6.05
N LEU A 18 -20.58 1.88 5.14
CA LEU A 18 -19.44 2.44 4.41
C LEU A 18 -18.49 3.00 5.49
N PRO A 19 -17.20 2.69 5.46
CA PRO A 19 -16.26 3.06 6.51
C PRO A 19 -16.11 4.57 6.71
N TYR A 20 -16.60 5.38 5.75
CA TYR A 20 -16.54 6.84 5.79
C TYR A 20 -17.82 7.47 5.27
N THR A 21 -18.31 8.47 5.99
CA THR A 21 -19.36 9.38 5.51
C THR A 21 -18.75 10.40 4.54
N GLU A 22 -19.59 11.08 3.75
CA GLU A 22 -19.13 12.16 2.86
C GLU A 22 -18.33 13.24 3.61
N THR A 23 -18.78 13.62 4.81
CA THR A 23 -18.08 14.57 5.68
C THR A 23 -16.68 14.07 6.07
N GLN A 24 -16.55 12.80 6.47
CA GLN A 24 -15.26 12.19 6.79
C GLN A 24 -14.33 12.12 5.58
N GLY A 25 -14.88 11.92 4.39
CA GLY A 25 -14.13 11.98 3.13
C GLY A 25 -13.56 13.37 2.86
N ILE A 26 -14.34 14.42 3.07
CA ILE A 26 -13.90 15.82 2.91
C ILE A 26 -12.79 16.15 3.91
N GLU A 27 -12.99 15.85 5.20
CA GLU A 27 -11.99 16.07 6.24
C GLU A 27 -10.67 15.31 5.95
N ALA A 28 -10.77 14.10 5.42
CA ALA A 28 -9.60 13.31 5.04
C ALA A 28 -8.86 13.92 3.84
N ILE A 29 -9.58 14.42 2.84
CA ILE A 29 -8.98 15.13 1.70
C ILE A 29 -8.22 16.36 2.19
N GLU A 30 -8.84 17.20 3.03
CA GLU A 30 -8.20 18.39 3.59
C GLU A 30 -6.92 18.03 4.38
N LYS A 31 -6.97 16.96 5.15
CA LYS A 31 -5.86 16.49 5.98
C LYS A 31 -4.71 15.88 5.17
N TYR A 32 -5.03 15.01 4.21
CA TYR A 32 -4.02 14.17 3.57
C TYR A 32 -3.54 14.73 2.23
N LYS A 33 -4.40 15.34 1.41
CA LYS A 33 -4.02 15.85 0.09
C LYS A 33 -2.75 16.72 0.09
N PRO A 34 -2.50 17.60 1.08
CA PRO A 34 -1.26 18.40 1.12
C PRO A 34 0.02 17.56 1.28
N LEU A 35 -0.07 16.30 1.70
CA LEU A 35 1.07 15.41 1.91
C LEU A 35 1.48 14.64 0.64
N PHE A 36 0.69 14.76 -0.43
CA PHE A 36 0.84 13.98 -1.67
C PHE A 36 1.13 14.87 -2.88
N ASN A 37 1.79 14.27 -3.86
CA ASN A 37 1.85 14.75 -5.23
C ASN A 37 0.82 14.01 -6.04
N GLU A 38 0.13 14.71 -6.94
CA GLU A 38 -0.78 14.14 -7.94
C GLU A 38 -0.15 14.31 -9.31
N GLU A 39 0.01 13.22 -10.05
CA GLU A 39 0.54 13.21 -11.40
C GLU A 39 -0.49 12.55 -12.33
N THR A 40 -0.93 13.29 -13.33
CA THR A 40 -1.93 12.83 -14.31
C THR A 40 -1.23 12.35 -15.57
N ASP A 41 -1.63 11.22 -16.08
CA ASP A 41 -1.23 10.74 -17.40
C ASP A 41 -2.01 11.54 -18.47
N GLU A 42 -1.30 12.13 -19.41
CA GLU A 42 -1.90 12.93 -20.50
C GLU A 42 -2.74 12.08 -21.48
N PHE A 43 -2.52 10.76 -21.49
CA PHE A 43 -3.16 9.83 -22.43
C PHE A 43 -4.28 8.99 -21.78
N SER A 44 -4.47 9.15 -20.50
CA SER A 44 -5.49 8.42 -19.74
C SER A 44 -6.03 9.26 -18.57
N ASP A 45 -7.17 8.85 -18.01
CA ASP A 45 -7.75 9.51 -16.83
C ASP A 45 -7.14 9.01 -15.51
N PHE A 46 -5.97 8.35 -15.57
CA PHE A 46 -5.28 7.88 -14.38
C PHE A 46 -4.50 9.00 -13.70
N VAL A 47 -4.62 9.04 -12.38
CA VAL A 47 -3.87 9.96 -11.52
C VAL A 47 -3.11 9.15 -10.48
N TRP A 48 -1.79 9.29 -10.48
CA TRP A 48 -0.92 8.71 -9.43
C TRP A 48 -0.85 9.64 -8.25
N VAL A 49 -1.21 9.14 -7.08
CA VAL A 49 -1.19 9.88 -5.81
C VAL A 49 -0.06 9.31 -4.95
N THR A 50 1.08 10.00 -4.96
CA THR A 50 2.34 9.55 -4.36
C THR A 50 2.71 10.45 -3.17
N PRO A 51 3.10 9.90 -2.00
CA PRO A 51 3.51 10.73 -0.88
C PRO A 51 4.75 11.55 -1.21
N LYS A 52 4.81 12.80 -0.76
CA LYS A 52 5.96 13.71 -0.99
C LYS A 52 7.27 13.19 -0.39
N THR A 53 7.18 12.27 0.58
CA THR A 53 8.32 11.59 1.21
C THR A 53 8.87 10.43 0.38
N ALA A 54 8.16 10.00 -0.68
CA ALA A 54 8.64 8.95 -1.56
C ALA A 54 9.88 9.39 -2.32
N PRO A 55 10.86 8.47 -2.54
CA PRO A 55 12.01 8.76 -3.39
C PRO A 55 11.57 9.16 -4.80
N LYS A 56 12.13 10.25 -5.32
CA LYS A 56 11.84 10.73 -6.67
C LYS A 56 12.28 9.74 -7.76
N PHE A 57 13.32 8.95 -7.48
CA PHE A 57 13.91 8.04 -8.46
C PHE A 57 13.99 6.62 -7.89
N VAL A 58 13.88 5.63 -8.76
CA VAL A 58 13.97 4.20 -8.39
C VAL A 58 15.35 3.79 -7.86
N ASN A 59 16.40 4.49 -8.29
CA ASN A 59 17.77 4.27 -7.81
C ASN A 59 18.04 4.95 -6.46
N ARG A 60 17.13 4.81 -5.53
CA ARG A 60 17.23 5.23 -4.12
C ARG A 60 16.57 4.20 -3.25
N ASN A 61 17.05 4.06 -2.01
CA ASN A 61 16.36 3.25 -1.02
C ASN A 61 15.01 3.86 -0.65
N GLY A 62 13.98 3.03 -0.62
CA GLY A 62 12.65 3.51 -0.27
C GLY A 62 11.69 2.38 0.06
N VAL A 63 10.76 2.67 0.97
CA VAL A 63 9.60 1.82 1.28
C VAL A 63 8.42 2.76 1.44
N TYR A 64 7.41 2.62 0.61
CA TYR A 64 6.22 3.48 0.64
C TYR A 64 5.03 2.83 -0.04
N CYS A 65 3.85 3.36 0.24
CA CYS A 65 2.66 3.10 -0.54
C CYS A 65 2.31 4.31 -1.38
N TYR A 66 1.64 4.07 -2.48
CA TYR A 66 0.99 5.08 -3.30
C TYR A 66 -0.30 4.48 -3.85
N PHE A 67 -1.17 5.28 -4.44
CA PHE A 67 -2.37 4.74 -5.06
C PHE A 67 -2.69 5.42 -6.39
N VAL A 68 -3.48 4.73 -7.18
CA VAL A 68 -3.93 5.19 -8.48
C VAL A 68 -5.41 5.51 -8.41
N MET A 69 -5.80 6.63 -9.01
CA MET A 69 -7.19 7.04 -9.19
C MET A 69 -7.57 6.98 -10.67
N HIS A 70 -8.84 6.69 -10.93
CA HIS A 70 -9.43 6.76 -12.26
C HIS A 70 -10.86 7.30 -12.15
N GLY A 71 -11.24 8.27 -12.99
CA GLY A 71 -12.55 8.90 -12.93
C GLY A 71 -12.87 9.51 -11.55
N GLY A 72 -11.85 10.04 -10.84
CA GLY A 72 -12.00 10.64 -9.52
C GLY A 72 -12.17 9.64 -8.36
N LYS A 73 -11.99 8.33 -8.60
CA LYS A 73 -12.11 7.28 -7.56
C LYS A 73 -10.81 6.51 -7.41
N PRO A 74 -10.43 6.11 -6.18
CA PRO A 74 -9.26 5.26 -5.97
C PRO A 74 -9.54 3.86 -6.54
N VAL A 75 -8.57 3.36 -7.31
CA VAL A 75 -8.66 2.06 -8.01
C VAL A 75 -7.83 1.01 -7.30
N THR A 76 -6.56 1.31 -7.05
CA THR A 76 -5.63 0.36 -6.43
C THR A 76 -4.66 1.07 -5.51
N LEU A 77 -4.41 0.49 -4.34
CA LEU A 77 -3.28 0.81 -3.48
C LEU A 77 -2.10 -0.06 -3.90
N ARG A 78 -0.91 0.51 -3.97
CA ARG A 78 0.31 -0.19 -4.33
C ARG A 78 1.34 -0.04 -3.23
N PHE A 79 2.11 -1.09 -3.01
CA PHE A 79 3.26 -1.13 -2.11
C PHE A 79 4.54 -1.18 -2.92
N ARG A 80 5.47 -0.28 -2.64
CA ARG A 80 6.75 -0.22 -3.33
C ARG A 80 7.89 -0.35 -2.35
N TYR A 81 8.83 -1.23 -2.69
CA TYR A 81 10.12 -1.38 -2.03
C TYR A 81 11.24 -1.12 -3.02
N GLN A 82 12.24 -0.33 -2.63
CA GLN A 82 13.39 -0.01 -3.46
C GLN A 82 14.67 -0.28 -2.66
N TYR A 83 15.54 -1.09 -3.25
CA TYR A 83 16.86 -1.41 -2.76
C TYR A 83 17.90 -0.79 -3.69
N TYR A 84 18.82 -0.02 -3.15
CA TYR A 84 19.91 0.63 -3.88
C TYR A 84 21.23 0.35 -3.14
N ALA A 85 22.22 -0.22 -3.83
CA ALA A 85 23.47 -0.67 -3.25
C ALA A 85 24.64 -0.67 -4.26
N ASP A 86 25.80 -1.11 -3.81
CA ASP A 86 27.00 -1.32 -4.63
C ASP A 86 27.05 -2.71 -5.25
N GLU A 87 26.36 -3.68 -4.63
CA GLU A 87 26.36 -5.07 -5.03
C GLU A 87 24.93 -5.61 -5.15
N TRP A 88 24.72 -6.52 -6.09
CA TRP A 88 23.46 -7.23 -6.28
C TRP A 88 23.15 -8.12 -5.10
N LEU A 89 21.91 -8.07 -4.65
CA LEU A 89 21.37 -9.03 -3.70
C LEU A 89 20.57 -10.13 -4.40
N PHE A 90 19.92 -9.81 -5.52
CA PHE A 90 18.97 -10.68 -6.22
C PHE A 90 17.90 -11.15 -5.26
N ILE A 91 17.09 -10.22 -4.78
CA ILE A 91 16.12 -10.45 -3.71
C ILE A 91 15.06 -11.46 -4.17
N GLU A 92 14.97 -12.58 -3.46
CA GLU A 92 14.01 -13.66 -3.71
C GLU A 92 12.85 -13.64 -2.71
N SER A 93 13.09 -13.15 -1.50
CA SER A 93 12.05 -13.01 -0.47
C SER A 93 12.39 -11.91 0.52
N MET A 94 11.34 -11.39 1.17
CA MET A 94 11.48 -10.41 2.25
C MET A 94 10.73 -10.88 3.49
N ILE A 95 11.38 -10.78 4.66
CA ILE A 95 10.76 -11.06 5.96
C ILE A 95 10.62 -9.73 6.68
N PHE A 96 9.38 -9.30 6.89
CA PHE A 96 9.06 -8.14 7.69
C PHE A 96 8.79 -8.56 9.13
N ASN A 97 9.66 -8.15 10.05
CA ASN A 97 9.40 -8.23 11.48
C ASN A 97 8.67 -6.95 11.91
N ILE A 98 7.40 -7.08 12.20
CA ILE A 98 6.50 -5.98 12.57
C ILE A 98 6.14 -6.15 14.04
N ASP A 99 6.70 -5.31 14.90
CA ASP A 99 6.53 -5.38 16.37
C ASP A 99 6.75 -6.78 16.95
N GLY A 100 7.69 -7.57 16.36
CA GLY A 100 8.05 -8.91 16.79
C GLY A 100 7.37 -10.04 16.01
N GLU A 101 6.37 -9.76 15.20
CA GLU A 101 5.73 -10.74 14.31
C GLU A 101 6.41 -10.77 12.94
N ASN A 102 6.74 -11.95 12.44
CA ASN A 102 7.35 -12.12 11.12
C ASN A 102 6.30 -12.41 10.05
N ILE A 103 6.34 -11.64 8.98
CA ILE A 103 5.54 -11.85 7.76
C ILE A 103 6.50 -11.98 6.59
N THR A 104 6.39 -13.05 5.82
CA THR A 104 7.20 -13.26 4.63
C THR A 104 6.40 -12.91 3.39
N ILE A 105 7.01 -12.13 2.49
CA ILE A 105 6.50 -11.87 1.16
C ILE A 105 7.51 -12.38 0.12
N ILE A 106 7.01 -12.80 -1.03
CA ILE A 106 7.78 -13.19 -2.21
C ILE A 106 7.43 -12.19 -3.30
N PRO A 107 8.18 -11.09 -3.41
CA PRO A 107 7.88 -10.03 -4.37
C PRO A 107 8.33 -10.41 -5.78
N ASP A 108 7.67 -9.83 -6.78
CA ASP A 108 8.20 -9.81 -8.15
C ASP A 108 9.19 -8.64 -8.26
N MET A 109 10.48 -8.97 -8.34
CA MET A 109 11.56 -7.98 -8.29
C MET A 109 12.05 -7.62 -9.68
N ASP A 110 11.97 -6.34 -10.00
CA ASP A 110 12.70 -5.73 -11.11
C ASP A 110 14.13 -5.37 -10.71
N THR A 111 15.04 -5.37 -11.68
CA THR A 111 16.46 -5.04 -11.45
C THR A 111 17.00 -4.12 -12.53
N ASN A 112 17.91 -3.23 -12.16
CA ASN A 112 18.65 -2.39 -13.11
C ASN A 112 19.99 -1.94 -12.51
N CYS A 113 20.90 -1.49 -13.37
CA CYS A 113 22.21 -0.95 -12.96
C CYS A 113 22.55 0.32 -13.75
N GLY A 114 23.37 1.17 -13.15
CA GLY A 114 23.88 2.40 -13.77
C GLY A 114 25.36 2.34 -14.08
N ASP A 115 25.82 3.32 -14.83
CA ASP A 115 27.24 3.57 -15.08
C ASP A 115 27.94 3.83 -13.73
N GLY A 116 28.95 3.08 -13.39
CA GLY A 116 29.68 3.22 -12.13
C GLY A 116 29.38 2.13 -11.08
N GLY A 117 28.74 1.02 -11.48
CA GLY A 117 28.61 -0.18 -10.65
C GLY A 117 27.53 -0.12 -9.58
N LYS A 118 26.75 0.95 -9.52
CA LYS A 118 25.58 1.01 -8.64
C LYS A 118 24.43 0.20 -9.22
N ILE A 119 23.71 -0.48 -8.35
CA ILE A 119 22.56 -1.34 -8.72
C ILE A 119 21.32 -0.91 -7.95
N TRP A 120 20.15 -1.23 -8.50
CA TRP A 120 18.89 -1.13 -7.78
C TRP A 120 17.94 -2.26 -8.15
N GLU A 121 17.28 -2.74 -7.13
CA GLU A 121 16.25 -3.77 -7.21
C GLU A 121 14.98 -3.21 -6.57
N TRP A 122 13.82 -3.45 -7.18
CA TRP A 122 12.56 -2.95 -6.64
C TRP A 122 11.40 -3.89 -6.94
N CYS A 123 10.38 -3.84 -6.10
CA CYS A 123 9.08 -4.39 -6.41
C CYS A 123 8.01 -3.32 -6.33
N ASP A 124 6.91 -3.56 -7.02
CA ASP A 124 5.73 -2.70 -7.06
C ASP A 124 4.48 -3.57 -7.07
N GLU A 125 3.95 -3.85 -5.89
CA GLU A 125 2.90 -4.82 -5.66
C GLU A 125 1.53 -4.15 -5.47
N ALA A 126 0.51 -4.68 -6.14
CA ALA A 126 -0.86 -4.29 -5.84
C ALA A 126 -1.29 -4.87 -4.49
N VAL A 127 -1.89 -4.03 -3.64
CA VAL A 127 -2.41 -4.44 -2.33
C VAL A 127 -3.81 -5.01 -2.52
N VAL A 128 -3.89 -6.32 -2.70
CA VAL A 128 -5.14 -7.04 -2.96
C VAL A 128 -5.31 -8.25 -2.06
N GLY A 129 -6.56 -8.61 -1.80
CA GLY A 129 -6.85 -9.78 -0.98
C GLY A 129 -6.37 -11.08 -1.61
N GLY A 130 -5.78 -11.96 -0.80
CA GLY A 130 -5.22 -13.24 -1.25
C GLY A 130 -3.76 -13.22 -1.63
N ASN A 131 -3.15 -12.04 -1.81
CA ASN A 131 -1.71 -11.88 -2.03
C ASN A 131 -0.93 -11.79 -0.72
N SER A 132 0.38 -11.99 -0.79
CA SER A 132 1.28 -11.78 0.37
C SER A 132 1.35 -10.30 0.79
N VAL A 133 1.11 -9.39 -0.13
CA VAL A 133 0.93 -7.94 0.11
C VAL A 133 -0.57 -7.64 0.06
N ASP A 134 -1.25 -7.88 1.16
CA ASP A 134 -2.68 -7.62 1.33
C ASP A 134 -2.95 -6.42 2.26
N GLU A 135 -4.22 -6.09 2.45
CA GLU A 135 -4.64 -5.03 3.38
C GLU A 135 -4.13 -5.26 4.80
N LYS A 136 -4.11 -6.51 5.27
CA LYS A 136 -3.70 -6.83 6.66
C LYS A 136 -2.21 -6.55 6.85
N PHE A 137 -1.39 -6.88 5.85
CA PHE A 137 0.04 -6.57 5.86
C PHE A 137 0.27 -5.06 5.93
N ILE A 138 -0.38 -4.28 5.08
CA ILE A 138 -0.24 -2.82 5.09
C ILE A 138 -0.77 -2.21 6.39
N ALA A 139 -1.92 -2.67 6.89
CA ALA A 139 -2.49 -2.20 8.15
C ALA A 139 -1.59 -2.49 9.36
N LYS A 140 -0.88 -3.63 9.37
CA LYS A 140 0.11 -3.94 10.41
C LYS A 140 1.27 -2.95 10.37
N ILE A 141 1.87 -2.69 9.20
CA ILE A 141 2.95 -1.69 9.07
C ILE A 141 2.46 -0.30 9.50
N ALA A 142 1.28 0.12 9.04
CA ALA A 142 0.71 1.43 9.33
C ALA A 142 0.47 1.70 10.82
N ASN A 143 0.32 0.66 11.63
CA ASN A 143 0.09 0.75 13.08
C ASN A 143 1.30 0.30 13.91
N ALA A 144 2.41 -0.07 13.27
CA ALA A 144 3.59 -0.58 13.94
C ALA A 144 4.38 0.53 14.65
N LYS A 145 5.04 0.15 15.74
CA LYS A 145 6.06 0.97 16.42
C LYS A 145 7.44 0.73 15.81
N SER A 146 7.69 -0.47 15.32
CA SER A 146 8.97 -0.87 14.73
C SER A 146 8.73 -1.86 13.59
N VAL A 147 9.39 -1.63 12.47
CA VAL A 147 9.40 -2.56 11.34
C VAL A 147 10.84 -2.76 10.89
N LYS A 148 11.28 -4.02 10.90
CA LYS A 148 12.57 -4.43 10.38
C LYS A 148 12.34 -5.38 9.21
N VAL A 149 13.00 -5.16 8.09
CA VAL A 149 12.94 -6.04 6.92
C VAL A 149 14.27 -6.75 6.74
N LYS A 150 14.21 -8.06 6.52
CA LYS A 150 15.32 -8.87 6.04
C LYS A 150 15.01 -9.26 4.60
N MET A 151 15.90 -8.85 3.69
CA MET A 151 15.85 -9.21 2.28
C MET A 151 16.79 -10.41 2.09
N ASN A 152 16.24 -11.54 1.68
CA ASN A 152 17.04 -12.72 1.34
C ASN A 152 17.24 -12.71 -0.16
N GLY A 153 18.48 -12.67 -0.57
CA GLY A 153 18.88 -12.82 -1.95
C GLY A 153 19.41 -14.22 -2.24
N SER A 154 19.88 -14.46 -3.47
CA SER A 154 20.34 -15.75 -3.94
C SER A 154 21.56 -16.32 -3.16
N GLN A 155 22.42 -15.46 -2.61
CA GLN A 155 23.63 -15.88 -1.87
C GLN A 155 23.76 -15.19 -0.51
N TYR A 156 23.26 -13.96 -0.39
CA TYR A 156 23.42 -13.10 0.79
C TYR A 156 22.07 -12.58 1.27
N TYR A 157 22.09 -11.89 2.37
CA TYR A 157 20.94 -11.14 2.86
C TYR A 157 21.38 -9.74 3.33
N ASP A 158 20.45 -8.79 3.28
CA ASP A 158 20.59 -7.50 3.94
C ASP A 158 19.41 -7.25 4.89
N THR A 159 19.60 -6.37 5.86
CA THR A 159 18.56 -6.02 6.82
C THR A 159 18.45 -4.52 6.96
N ARG A 160 17.20 -4.01 6.99
CA ARG A 160 16.94 -2.58 7.16
C ARG A 160 15.81 -2.37 8.17
N VAL A 161 15.86 -1.22 8.82
CA VAL A 161 14.79 -0.77 9.72
C VAL A 161 14.07 0.37 9.02
N LEU A 162 12.74 0.31 8.96
CA LEU A 162 11.94 1.41 8.46
C LEU A 162 12.02 2.58 9.44
N THR A 163 12.20 3.77 8.90
CA THR A 163 12.14 4.99 9.71
C THR A 163 10.72 5.27 10.17
N ALA A 164 10.57 6.03 11.25
CA ALA A 164 9.26 6.48 11.71
C ALA A 164 8.51 7.29 10.64
N GLU A 165 9.24 8.03 9.79
CA GLU A 165 8.69 8.77 8.66
C GLU A 165 8.14 7.83 7.59
N GLN A 166 8.84 6.73 7.25
CA GLN A 166 8.37 5.72 6.30
C GLN A 166 7.10 5.03 6.80
N ILE A 167 7.08 4.62 8.09
CA ILE A 167 5.89 4.01 8.69
C ILE A 167 4.71 4.99 8.67
N LYS A 168 4.96 6.25 9.05
CA LYS A 168 3.93 7.30 9.01
C LYS A 168 3.42 7.56 7.59
N SER A 169 4.30 7.60 6.60
CA SER A 169 3.94 7.80 5.20
C SER A 169 3.05 6.67 4.68
N ILE A 170 3.37 5.41 5.02
CA ILE A 170 2.54 4.24 4.69
C ILE A 170 1.18 4.36 5.36
N LYS A 171 1.14 4.76 6.63
CA LYS A 171 -0.12 4.98 7.36
C LYS A 171 -0.97 6.07 6.72
N ASP A 172 -0.39 7.23 6.43
CA ASP A 172 -1.11 8.36 5.84
C ASP A 172 -1.68 7.98 4.45
N THR A 173 -0.92 7.22 3.65
CA THR A 173 -1.37 6.73 2.34
C THR A 173 -2.53 5.73 2.48
N TYR A 174 -2.41 4.76 3.39
CA TYR A 174 -3.44 3.76 3.67
C TYR A 174 -4.75 4.40 4.13
N GLU A 175 -4.67 5.33 5.09
CA GLU A 175 -5.84 6.04 5.60
C GLU A 175 -6.48 6.95 4.54
N TYR A 176 -5.66 7.63 3.73
CA TYR A 176 -6.16 8.48 2.66
C TYR A 176 -6.88 7.66 1.58
N TYR A 177 -6.28 6.56 1.13
CA TYR A 177 -6.89 5.63 0.18
C TYR A 177 -8.25 5.12 0.65
N LYS A 178 -8.36 4.70 1.92
CA LYS A 178 -9.61 4.24 2.53
C LYS A 178 -10.65 5.35 2.62
N ALA A 179 -10.24 6.54 3.03
CA ALA A 179 -11.13 7.68 3.18
C ALA A 179 -11.76 8.12 1.85
N LEU A 180 -11.07 7.89 0.74
CA LEU A 180 -11.60 8.10 -0.62
C LEU A 180 -12.50 6.96 -1.10
N GLY A 181 -12.70 5.92 -0.30
CA GLY A 181 -13.52 4.75 -0.65
C GLY A 181 -12.76 3.64 -1.39
N GLY A 182 -11.43 3.63 -1.30
CA GLY A 182 -10.58 2.60 -1.86
C GLY A 182 -10.89 1.20 -1.32
N LYS A 183 -10.79 0.20 -2.18
CA LYS A 183 -11.07 -1.21 -1.88
C LYS A 183 -9.83 -2.05 -2.14
N PHE A 184 -9.73 -3.19 -1.46
CA PHE A 184 -8.61 -4.14 -1.55
C PHE A 184 -9.05 -5.45 -2.21
N THR A 185 -9.94 -5.36 -3.17
CA THR A 185 -10.40 -6.47 -4.01
C THR A 185 -9.71 -6.43 -5.36
N GLU A 186 -9.48 -7.60 -5.97
CA GLU A 186 -9.08 -7.66 -7.38
C GLU A 186 -10.09 -6.90 -8.26
N ILE A 187 -9.56 -6.25 -9.30
CA ILE A 187 -10.33 -5.49 -10.28
C ILE A 187 -10.82 -6.45 -11.36
#